data_d2e930f883c5625a393638a2d4135d91
#
_entry.id   d2e930f883c5625a393638a2d4135d91
#
_cell.length_a   1.000
_cell.length_b   1.000
_cell.length_c   1.000
_cell.angle_alpha   90.00
_cell.angle_beta   90.00
_cell.angle_gamma   90.00
#
_symmetry.space_group_name_H-M   'P 1'
#
loop_
_entity.id
_entity.type
_entity.pdbx_description
1 polymer ?
#
loop_
_entity_poly.entity_id
_entity_poly.type
_entity_poly.pdbx_seq_one_letter_code
_entity_poly.pdbx_strand_id
1 'polypeptide(L)'
;MNHGYARCSTNESKQDIDRQVRELKQAGAESIFLEYEHGDAAVKCQLSSLLEQAQPGDTIITLEVSRLARSTKQLCEIIEIIRSKHLRLVIVGSITVDCSNGEIDPMTNAFIQMSGVFAELELRIIRERVRSGMANAKAKGAKIGRPQATADDIPAVFLRHYLAYKKKQLNVSELARVCDLSRTTVYKYIDLLEG
;
A
#
# COMPACT_ATOMS: atom_id res chain seq x y z
N MET A 1 -19.07 -23.69 3.29
CA MET A 1 -18.80 -23.73 1.84
C MET A 1 -17.30 -23.68 1.57
N ASN A 2 -16.87 -24.17 0.39
CA ASN A 2 -15.48 -24.12 -0.03
C ASN A 2 -15.31 -23.09 -1.16
N HIS A 3 -14.61 -22.02 -0.90
CA HIS A 3 -14.39 -20.94 -1.84
C HIS A 3 -12.97 -21.00 -2.40
N GLY A 4 -12.81 -21.13 -3.71
CA GLY A 4 -11.54 -21.02 -4.40
C GLY A 4 -11.19 -19.57 -4.69
N TYR A 5 -9.93 -19.20 -4.46
CA TYR A 5 -9.41 -17.91 -4.85
C TYR A 5 -8.22 -18.07 -5.80
N ALA A 6 -8.31 -17.45 -6.96
CA ALA A 6 -7.24 -17.37 -7.95
C ALA A 6 -6.95 -15.91 -8.30
N ARG A 7 -5.67 -15.62 -8.53
CA ARG A 7 -5.21 -14.31 -8.96
C ARG A 7 -4.37 -14.44 -10.22
N CYS A 8 -4.66 -13.60 -11.20
CA CYS A 8 -3.98 -13.57 -12.49
C CYS A 8 -3.34 -12.21 -12.71
N SER A 9 -2.08 -12.21 -13.14
CA SER A 9 -1.42 -10.99 -13.61
C SER A 9 -1.80 -10.71 -15.07
N THR A 10 -1.66 -9.46 -15.51
CA THR A 10 -1.90 -9.04 -16.90
C THR A 10 -1.06 -9.79 -17.93
N ASN A 11 0.04 -10.41 -17.48
CA ASN A 11 0.96 -11.17 -18.35
C ASN A 11 0.67 -12.68 -18.36
N GLU A 12 -0.27 -13.18 -17.57
CA GLU A 12 -0.63 -14.58 -17.55
C GLU A 12 -1.59 -14.92 -18.68
N SER A 13 -1.36 -16.09 -19.29
CA SER A 13 -2.20 -16.57 -20.39
C SER A 13 -3.57 -17.03 -19.89
N LYS A 14 -4.57 -17.05 -20.79
CA LYS A 14 -5.89 -17.64 -20.48
C LYS A 14 -5.77 -19.11 -20.05
N GLN A 15 -4.78 -19.83 -20.57
CA GLN A 15 -4.54 -21.23 -20.20
C GLN A 15 -4.10 -21.38 -18.74
N ASP A 16 -3.34 -20.42 -18.19
CA ASP A 16 -2.91 -20.44 -16.80
C ASP A 16 -4.10 -20.22 -15.86
N ILE A 17 -5.03 -19.36 -16.25
CA ILE A 17 -6.27 -19.13 -15.52
C ILE A 17 -7.13 -20.39 -15.48
N ASP A 18 -7.35 -21.00 -16.64
CA ASP A 18 -8.16 -22.22 -16.77
C ASP A 18 -7.53 -23.39 -15.99
N ARG A 19 -6.20 -23.45 -15.91
CA ARG A 19 -5.48 -24.42 -15.08
C ARG A 19 -5.77 -24.17 -13.59
N GLN A 20 -5.61 -22.93 -13.11
CA GLN A 20 -5.87 -22.58 -11.71
C GLN A 20 -7.32 -22.93 -11.31
N VAL A 21 -8.30 -22.57 -12.14
CA VAL A 21 -9.71 -22.87 -11.90
C VAL A 21 -9.94 -24.37 -11.79
N ARG A 22 -9.35 -25.18 -12.68
CA ARG A 22 -9.48 -26.63 -12.66
C ARG A 22 -8.86 -27.24 -11.39
N GLU A 23 -7.65 -26.80 -11.04
CA GLU A 23 -6.95 -27.29 -9.83
C GLU A 23 -7.72 -26.92 -8.54
N LEU A 24 -8.29 -25.71 -8.46
CA LEU A 24 -9.12 -25.30 -7.34
C LEU A 24 -10.40 -26.15 -7.22
N LYS A 25 -11.06 -26.46 -8.35
CA LYS A 25 -12.21 -27.35 -8.37
C LYS A 25 -11.84 -28.78 -7.93
N GLN A 26 -10.68 -29.28 -8.36
CA GLN A 26 -10.16 -30.58 -7.92
C GLN A 26 -9.84 -30.60 -6.41
N ALA A 27 -9.42 -29.45 -5.86
CA ALA A 27 -9.22 -29.28 -4.43
C ALA A 27 -10.52 -29.09 -3.64
N GLY A 28 -11.69 -29.17 -4.30
CA GLY A 28 -12.99 -29.12 -3.66
C GLY A 28 -13.64 -27.75 -3.57
N ALA A 29 -13.17 -26.76 -4.32
CA ALA A 29 -13.80 -25.44 -4.38
C ALA A 29 -15.17 -25.52 -5.08
N GLU A 30 -16.21 -25.04 -4.40
CA GLU A 30 -17.59 -24.96 -4.87
C GLU A 30 -17.86 -23.67 -5.64
N SER A 31 -17.28 -22.58 -5.21
CA SER A 31 -17.29 -21.28 -5.88
C SER A 31 -15.88 -20.77 -6.11
N ILE A 32 -15.66 -19.94 -7.15
CA ILE A 32 -14.32 -19.42 -7.47
C ILE A 32 -14.37 -17.91 -7.66
N PHE A 33 -13.50 -17.23 -6.92
CA PHE A 33 -13.26 -15.80 -7.01
C PHE A 33 -11.99 -15.56 -7.82
N LEU A 34 -12.13 -14.88 -8.97
CA LEU A 34 -11.02 -14.59 -9.89
C LEU A 34 -10.64 -13.12 -9.79
N GLU A 35 -9.41 -12.85 -9.37
CA GLU A 35 -8.84 -11.51 -9.33
C GLU A 35 -7.97 -11.26 -10.56
N TYR A 36 -8.28 -10.22 -11.33
CA TYR A 36 -7.46 -9.77 -12.45
C TYR A 36 -6.68 -8.53 -12.03
N GLU A 37 -5.36 -8.63 -12.04
CA GLU A 37 -4.49 -7.49 -11.75
C GLU A 37 -4.35 -6.60 -12.98
N HIS A 38 -4.90 -5.38 -12.89
CA HIS A 38 -4.62 -4.29 -13.81
C HIS A 38 -3.61 -3.35 -13.14
N GLY A 39 -2.33 -3.41 -13.55
CA GLY A 39 -1.27 -2.47 -13.21
C GLY A 39 -1.19 -2.01 -11.74
N ASP A 40 -1.69 -0.82 -11.45
CA ASP A 40 -1.61 -0.16 -10.14
C ASP A 40 -2.76 -0.46 -9.17
N ALA A 41 -3.65 -1.41 -9.46
CA ALA A 41 -4.76 -1.72 -8.58
C ALA A 41 -4.27 -2.30 -7.23
N ALA A 42 -4.10 -1.42 -6.25
CA ALA A 42 -3.73 -1.78 -4.87
C ALA A 42 -4.86 -2.54 -4.14
N VAL A 43 -6.09 -2.49 -4.68
CA VAL A 43 -7.28 -3.07 -4.05
C VAL A 43 -7.61 -4.40 -4.70
N LYS A 44 -7.55 -5.47 -3.91
CA LYS A 44 -7.99 -6.82 -4.30
C LYS A 44 -9.50 -6.94 -4.07
N CYS A 45 -10.29 -6.44 -5.02
CA CYS A 45 -11.74 -6.38 -4.88
C CYS A 45 -12.38 -7.76 -4.69
N GLN A 46 -11.90 -8.78 -5.39
CA GLN A 46 -12.46 -10.14 -5.31
C GLN A 46 -12.06 -10.84 -4.01
N LEU A 47 -10.82 -10.67 -3.54
CA LEU A 47 -10.41 -11.21 -2.25
C LEU A 47 -11.16 -10.54 -1.09
N SER A 48 -11.31 -9.22 -1.12
CA SER A 48 -12.07 -8.49 -0.10
C SER A 48 -13.53 -8.93 -0.09
N SER A 49 -14.16 -9.04 -1.26
CA SER A 49 -15.52 -9.52 -1.41
C SER A 49 -15.69 -10.96 -0.88
N LEU A 50 -14.74 -11.85 -1.20
CA LEU A 50 -14.73 -13.21 -0.68
C LEU A 50 -14.63 -13.21 0.85
N LEU A 51 -13.68 -12.47 1.41
CA LEU A 51 -13.51 -12.39 2.87
C LEU A 51 -14.70 -11.76 3.58
N GLU A 52 -15.41 -10.82 2.94
CA GLU A 52 -16.63 -10.22 3.49
C GLU A 52 -17.80 -11.19 3.49
N GLN A 53 -17.99 -11.96 2.43
CA GLN A 53 -19.11 -12.89 2.24
C GLN A 53 -18.96 -14.20 3.02
N ALA A 54 -17.70 -14.63 3.27
CA ALA A 54 -17.42 -15.88 3.96
C ALA A 54 -18.03 -15.92 5.36
N GLN A 55 -18.68 -17.05 5.68
CA GLN A 55 -19.32 -17.32 6.96
C GLN A 55 -18.40 -18.16 7.86
N PRO A 56 -18.56 -18.11 9.19
CA PRO A 56 -17.83 -18.99 10.10
C PRO A 56 -17.93 -20.46 9.69
N GLY A 57 -16.77 -21.13 9.64
CA GLY A 57 -16.65 -22.52 9.18
C GLY A 57 -16.46 -22.70 7.68
N ASP A 58 -16.53 -21.63 6.87
CA ASP A 58 -16.19 -21.71 5.45
C ASP A 58 -14.68 -21.90 5.25
N THR A 59 -14.34 -22.53 4.11
CA THR A 59 -12.96 -22.80 3.71
C THR A 59 -12.58 -21.95 2.51
N ILE A 60 -11.46 -21.25 2.60
CA ILE A 60 -10.84 -20.54 1.49
C ILE A 60 -9.71 -21.40 0.95
N ILE A 61 -9.73 -21.70 -0.34
CA ILE A 61 -8.74 -22.55 -1.02
C ILE A 61 -7.96 -21.70 -2.03
N THR A 62 -6.66 -21.72 -1.97
CA THR A 62 -5.77 -21.11 -2.96
C THR A 62 -4.64 -22.06 -3.33
N LEU A 63 -4.07 -21.92 -4.52
CA LEU A 63 -2.99 -22.82 -4.96
C LEU A 63 -1.64 -22.45 -4.36
N GLU A 64 -1.39 -21.14 -4.18
CA GLU A 64 -0.09 -20.63 -3.74
C GLU A 64 -0.27 -19.41 -2.84
N VAL A 65 0.67 -19.22 -1.89
CA VAL A 65 0.74 -18.01 -1.06
C VAL A 65 0.85 -16.75 -1.92
N SER A 66 1.60 -16.83 -3.02
CA SER A 66 1.82 -15.73 -3.96
C SER A 66 0.52 -15.20 -4.58
N ARG A 67 -0.50 -16.04 -4.72
CA ARG A 67 -1.83 -15.63 -5.21
C ARG A 67 -2.59 -14.86 -4.15
N LEU A 68 -2.46 -15.28 -2.89
CA LEU A 68 -3.17 -14.67 -1.76
C LEU A 68 -2.55 -13.34 -1.34
N ALA A 69 -1.22 -13.28 -1.22
CA ALA A 69 -0.51 -12.12 -0.69
C ALA A 69 0.75 -11.80 -1.52
N ARG A 70 1.09 -10.52 -1.63
CA ARG A 70 2.31 -10.02 -2.28
C ARG A 70 3.45 -9.74 -1.29
N SER A 71 3.13 -9.70 -0.01
CA SER A 71 4.09 -9.46 1.07
C SER A 71 3.70 -10.27 2.30
N THR A 72 4.68 -10.52 3.16
CA THR A 72 4.46 -11.18 4.45
C THR A 72 3.47 -10.41 5.31
N LYS A 73 3.53 -9.07 5.30
CA LYS A 73 2.59 -8.22 6.02
C LYS A 73 1.14 -8.48 5.57
N GLN A 74 0.88 -8.49 4.26
CA GLN A 74 -0.45 -8.73 3.73
C GLN A 74 -0.94 -10.15 4.06
N LEU A 75 -0.05 -11.15 4.05
CA LEU A 75 -0.39 -12.50 4.46
C LEU A 75 -0.84 -12.54 5.92
N CYS A 76 -0.12 -11.88 6.82
CA CYS A 76 -0.48 -11.78 8.23
C CYS A 76 -1.87 -11.11 8.41
N GLU A 77 -2.13 -10.01 7.70
CA GLU A 77 -3.43 -9.33 7.74
C GLU A 77 -4.58 -10.25 7.31
N ILE A 78 -4.38 -11.04 6.23
CA ILE A 78 -5.37 -12.00 5.76
C ILE A 78 -5.58 -13.12 6.79
N ILE A 79 -4.51 -13.65 7.39
CA ILE A 79 -4.61 -14.71 8.40
C ILE A 79 -5.35 -14.19 9.65
N GLU A 80 -5.14 -12.95 10.07
CA GLU A 80 -5.90 -12.35 11.17
C GLU A 80 -7.40 -12.24 10.84
N ILE A 81 -7.76 -11.93 9.59
CA ILE A 81 -9.16 -11.93 9.14
C ILE A 81 -9.74 -13.35 9.18
N ILE A 82 -8.99 -14.34 8.66
CA ILE A 82 -9.37 -15.78 8.71
C ILE A 82 -9.65 -16.19 10.15
N ARG A 83 -8.78 -15.83 11.09
CA ARG A 83 -8.92 -16.10 12.51
C ARG A 83 -10.16 -15.43 13.11
N SER A 84 -10.31 -14.13 12.91
CA SER A 84 -11.40 -13.34 13.49
C SER A 84 -12.78 -13.78 13.00
N LYS A 85 -12.85 -14.33 11.80
CA LYS A 85 -14.08 -14.86 11.20
C LYS A 85 -14.28 -16.36 11.36
N HIS A 86 -13.42 -17.04 12.09
CA HIS A 86 -13.50 -18.51 12.27
C HIS A 86 -13.53 -19.29 10.96
N LEU A 87 -12.68 -18.90 10.01
CA LEU A 87 -12.57 -19.52 8.70
C LEU A 87 -11.43 -20.55 8.68
N ARG A 88 -11.40 -21.33 7.62
CA ARG A 88 -10.30 -22.23 7.29
C ARG A 88 -9.62 -21.77 6.00
N LEU A 89 -8.29 -21.74 5.97
CA LEU A 89 -7.50 -21.45 4.79
C LEU A 89 -6.70 -22.68 4.39
N VAL A 90 -6.83 -23.09 3.14
CA VAL A 90 -6.07 -24.21 2.55
C VAL A 90 -5.23 -23.68 1.40
N ILE A 91 -3.91 -23.81 1.51
CA ILE A 91 -2.96 -23.57 0.43
C ILE A 91 -2.55 -24.93 -0.10
N VAL A 92 -2.99 -25.27 -1.31
CA VAL A 92 -2.89 -26.61 -1.89
C VAL A 92 -1.41 -27.08 -1.91
N GLY A 93 -1.17 -28.27 -1.36
CA GLY A 93 0.19 -28.84 -1.31
C GLY A 93 1.17 -28.13 -0.36
N SER A 94 0.69 -27.18 0.47
CA SER A 94 1.56 -26.42 1.38
C SER A 94 1.04 -26.46 2.82
N ILE A 95 0.19 -25.52 3.21
CA ILE A 95 -0.25 -25.36 4.60
C ILE A 95 -1.77 -25.24 4.68
N THR A 96 -2.33 -25.77 5.78
CA THR A 96 -3.71 -25.53 6.18
C THR A 96 -3.73 -24.77 7.50
N VAL A 97 -4.41 -23.64 7.52
CA VAL A 97 -4.67 -22.82 8.70
C VAL A 97 -6.13 -23.01 9.07
N ASP A 98 -6.40 -23.72 10.15
CA ASP A 98 -7.77 -24.00 10.60
C ASP A 98 -8.08 -23.17 11.84
N CYS A 99 -9.01 -22.23 11.69
CA CYS A 99 -9.51 -21.39 12.77
C CYS A 99 -11.03 -21.62 13.00
N SER A 100 -11.62 -22.64 12.38
CA SER A 100 -13.07 -22.88 12.41
C SER A 100 -13.62 -23.14 13.82
N ASN A 101 -12.81 -23.75 14.69
CA ASN A 101 -13.19 -24.09 16.07
C ASN A 101 -12.87 -22.98 17.09
N GLY A 102 -12.40 -21.80 16.64
CA GLY A 102 -11.97 -20.70 17.52
C GLY A 102 -10.62 -20.89 18.20
N GLU A 103 -10.04 -22.08 18.18
CA GLU A 103 -8.69 -22.39 18.63
C GLU A 103 -7.76 -22.53 17.42
N ILE A 104 -6.59 -21.92 17.54
CA ILE A 104 -5.55 -22.08 16.53
C ILE A 104 -4.62 -23.18 16.99
N ASP A 105 -4.33 -24.13 16.12
CA ASP A 105 -3.34 -25.14 16.45
C ASP A 105 -1.95 -24.49 16.69
N PRO A 106 -1.12 -25.06 17.58
CA PRO A 106 0.15 -24.47 17.98
C PRO A 106 1.12 -24.21 16.80
N MET A 107 1.07 -25.05 15.76
CA MET A 107 1.91 -24.89 14.58
C MET A 107 1.48 -23.67 13.75
N THR A 108 0.19 -23.50 13.51
CA THR A 108 -0.39 -22.34 12.84
C THR A 108 -0.08 -21.05 13.61
N ASN A 109 -0.22 -21.08 14.95
CA ASN A 109 0.12 -19.92 15.78
C ASN A 109 1.61 -19.56 15.69
N ALA A 110 2.50 -20.54 15.73
CA ALA A 110 3.93 -20.33 15.53
C ALA A 110 4.23 -19.74 14.14
N PHE A 111 3.58 -20.24 13.09
CA PHE A 111 3.72 -19.72 11.74
C PHE A 111 3.27 -18.24 11.63
N ILE A 112 2.14 -17.87 12.23
CA ILE A 112 1.65 -16.48 12.27
C ILE A 112 2.66 -15.57 12.96
N GLN A 113 3.18 -15.98 14.13
CA GLN A 113 4.17 -15.20 14.87
C GLN A 113 5.46 -15.01 14.09
N MET A 114 5.99 -16.09 13.49
CA MET A 114 7.19 -16.02 12.64
C MET A 114 6.96 -15.11 11.43
N SER A 115 5.80 -15.18 10.78
CA SER A 115 5.46 -14.34 9.64
C SER A 115 5.43 -12.86 10.03
N GLY A 116 4.95 -12.52 11.23
CA GLY A 116 5.01 -11.16 11.78
C GLY A 116 6.45 -10.65 11.94
N VAL A 117 7.33 -11.49 12.50
CA VAL A 117 8.76 -11.18 12.68
C VAL A 117 9.45 -10.96 11.32
N PHE A 118 9.16 -11.80 10.32
CA PHE A 118 9.69 -11.62 8.97
C PHE A 118 9.20 -10.34 8.31
N ALA A 119 7.93 -9.96 8.49
CA ALA A 119 7.39 -8.71 7.98
C ALA A 119 8.09 -7.48 8.58
N GLU A 120 8.37 -7.49 9.89
CA GLU A 120 9.15 -6.43 10.53
C GLU A 120 10.60 -6.37 10.03
N LEU A 121 11.24 -7.53 9.86
CA LEU A 121 12.60 -7.62 9.34
C LEU A 121 12.68 -7.04 7.92
N GLU A 122 11.75 -7.41 7.05
CA GLU A 122 11.67 -6.89 5.69
C GLU A 122 11.54 -5.36 5.66
N LEU A 123 10.65 -4.78 6.47
CA LEU A 123 10.51 -3.33 6.62
C LEU A 123 11.80 -2.67 7.12
N ARG A 124 12.51 -3.30 8.06
CA ARG A 124 13.78 -2.79 8.57
C ARG A 124 14.84 -2.78 7.48
N ILE A 125 14.97 -3.84 6.72
CA ILE A 125 15.92 -3.94 5.59
C ILE A 125 15.61 -2.88 4.52
N ILE A 126 14.34 -2.67 4.17
CA ILE A 126 13.91 -1.64 3.21
C ILE A 126 14.31 -0.25 3.73
N ARG A 127 14.02 0.07 5.00
CA ARG A 127 14.38 1.35 5.62
C ARG A 127 15.90 1.60 5.61
N GLU A 128 16.69 0.58 5.88
CA GLU A 128 18.15 0.65 5.85
C GLU A 128 18.67 0.90 4.43
N ARG A 129 18.12 0.20 3.42
CA ARG A 129 18.47 0.41 2.01
C ARG A 129 18.14 1.85 1.57
N VAL A 130 16.97 2.36 1.91
CA VAL A 130 16.56 3.73 1.59
C VAL A 130 17.48 4.73 2.28
N ARG A 131 17.79 4.56 3.57
CA ARG A 131 18.70 5.44 4.32
C ARG A 131 20.10 5.44 3.73
N SER A 132 20.64 4.26 3.41
CA SER A 132 21.94 4.12 2.76
C SER A 132 21.96 4.76 1.36
N GLY A 133 20.90 4.53 0.56
CA GLY A 133 20.74 5.15 -0.75
C GLY A 133 20.69 6.68 -0.69
N MET A 134 19.95 7.24 0.28
CA MET A 134 19.89 8.68 0.52
C MET A 134 21.27 9.24 0.95
N ALA A 135 21.97 8.56 1.86
CA ALA A 135 23.31 8.97 2.29
C ALA A 135 24.28 9.00 1.12
N ASN A 136 24.25 7.97 0.27
CA ASN A 136 25.10 7.90 -0.93
C ASN A 136 24.75 8.99 -1.97
N ALA A 137 23.45 9.24 -2.21
CA ALA A 137 23.01 10.34 -3.08
C ALA A 137 23.47 11.70 -2.56
N LYS A 138 23.37 11.94 -1.24
CA LYS A 138 23.86 13.16 -0.59
C LYS A 138 25.38 13.30 -0.73
N ALA A 139 26.14 12.22 -0.55
CA ALA A 139 27.59 12.21 -0.74
C ALA A 139 28.01 12.54 -2.19
N LYS A 140 27.17 12.17 -3.17
CA LYS A 140 27.34 12.50 -4.59
C LYS A 140 26.82 13.90 -4.95
N GLY A 141 26.43 14.74 -3.98
CA GLY A 141 25.97 16.11 -4.19
C GLY A 141 24.51 16.25 -4.59
N ALA A 142 23.71 15.17 -4.57
CA ALA A 142 22.29 15.26 -4.86
C ALA A 142 21.55 16.01 -3.73
N LYS A 143 20.76 17.01 -4.09
CA LYS A 143 19.87 17.70 -3.15
C LYS A 143 18.69 16.81 -2.84
N ILE A 144 18.58 16.39 -1.57
CA ILE A 144 17.49 15.53 -1.10
C ILE A 144 16.49 16.40 -0.33
N GLY A 145 15.22 16.25 -0.62
CA GLY A 145 14.14 16.97 0.02
C GLY A 145 13.28 17.75 -0.96
N ARG A 146 12.34 18.53 -0.42
CA ARG A 146 11.52 19.42 -1.25
C ARG A 146 12.40 20.49 -1.90
N PRO A 147 12.29 20.73 -3.22
CA PRO A 147 12.99 21.80 -3.88
C PRO A 147 12.80 23.12 -3.14
N GLN A 148 13.87 23.88 -2.94
CA GLN A 148 13.75 25.22 -2.39
C GLN A 148 13.14 26.12 -3.46
N ALA A 149 12.16 26.93 -3.07
CA ALA A 149 11.60 27.91 -3.98
C ALA A 149 12.67 28.94 -4.34
N THR A 150 12.74 29.26 -5.61
CA THR A 150 13.61 30.28 -6.20
C THR A 150 12.80 31.53 -6.55
N ALA A 151 13.47 32.61 -6.96
CA ALA A 151 12.79 33.81 -7.40
C ALA A 151 11.87 33.57 -8.61
N ASP A 152 12.19 32.58 -9.46
CA ASP A 152 11.38 32.20 -10.63
C ASP A 152 10.05 31.53 -10.26
N ASP A 153 9.96 30.99 -9.04
CA ASP A 153 8.72 30.35 -8.53
C ASP A 153 7.72 31.37 -7.97
N ILE A 154 8.08 32.67 -7.95
CA ILE A 154 7.22 33.71 -7.39
C ILE A 154 6.12 34.07 -8.39
N PRO A 155 4.81 33.93 -7.99
CA PRO A 155 3.72 34.23 -8.91
C PRO A 155 3.74 35.67 -9.40
N ALA A 156 3.42 35.89 -10.68
CA ALA A 156 3.36 37.24 -11.27
C ALA A 156 2.38 38.17 -10.54
N VAL A 157 1.32 37.62 -9.94
CA VAL A 157 0.38 38.37 -9.12
C VAL A 157 1.07 38.96 -7.89
N PHE A 158 1.94 38.19 -7.23
CA PHE A 158 2.71 38.67 -6.09
C PHE A 158 3.65 39.80 -6.49
N LEU A 159 4.40 39.65 -7.59
CA LEU A 159 5.32 40.67 -8.08
C LEU A 159 4.63 42.00 -8.39
N ARG A 160 3.40 41.96 -8.94
CA ARG A 160 2.60 43.17 -9.21
C ARG A 160 2.27 43.95 -7.92
N HIS A 161 1.90 43.25 -6.86
CA HIS A 161 1.47 43.89 -5.61
C HIS A 161 2.64 44.16 -4.65
N TYR A 162 3.80 43.54 -4.89
CA TYR A 162 4.99 43.71 -4.08
C TYR A 162 5.49 45.18 -4.06
N LEU A 163 5.37 45.89 -5.18
CA LEU A 163 5.71 47.33 -5.25
C LEU A 163 4.82 48.18 -4.34
N ALA A 164 3.54 47.86 -4.23
CA ALA A 164 2.61 48.56 -3.32
C ALA A 164 2.96 48.27 -1.84
N TYR A 165 3.37 47.02 -1.54
CA TYR A 165 3.92 46.68 -0.22
C TYR A 165 5.19 47.48 0.10
N LYS A 166 6.15 47.57 -0.81
CA LYS A 166 7.37 48.38 -0.62
C LYS A 166 7.08 49.87 -0.39
N LYS A 167 6.05 50.41 -1.01
CA LYS A 167 5.56 51.79 -0.81
C LYS A 167 4.73 51.96 0.46
N LYS A 168 4.63 50.92 1.33
CA LYS A 168 3.80 50.91 2.55
C LYS A 168 2.30 51.16 2.32
N GLN A 169 1.82 50.90 1.10
CA GLN A 169 0.41 51.00 0.74
C GLN A 169 -0.39 49.74 1.10
N LEU A 170 0.30 48.61 1.27
CA LEU A 170 -0.25 47.33 1.72
C LEU A 170 0.60 46.80 2.86
N ASN A 171 -0.02 46.18 3.84
CA ASN A 171 0.67 45.40 4.85
C ASN A 171 0.77 43.91 4.41
N VAL A 172 1.56 43.10 5.13
CA VAL A 172 1.77 41.67 4.80
C VAL A 172 0.47 40.88 4.76
N SER A 173 -0.50 41.20 5.64
CA SER A 173 -1.77 40.50 5.68
C SER A 173 -2.68 40.84 4.48
N GLU A 174 -2.62 42.08 4.04
CA GLU A 174 -3.35 42.55 2.83
C GLU A 174 -2.71 41.97 1.57
N LEU A 175 -1.37 41.98 1.48
CA LEU A 175 -0.64 41.36 0.38
C LEU A 175 -0.95 39.86 0.28
N ALA A 176 -0.99 39.16 1.39
CA ALA A 176 -1.35 37.74 1.45
C ALA A 176 -2.78 37.49 0.91
N ARG A 177 -3.73 38.33 1.30
CA ARG A 177 -5.15 38.24 0.88
C ARG A 177 -5.32 38.54 -0.62
N VAL A 178 -4.67 39.61 -1.13
CA VAL A 178 -4.77 39.98 -2.54
C VAL A 178 -4.12 38.94 -3.46
N CYS A 179 -3.06 38.28 -2.99
CA CYS A 179 -2.36 37.26 -3.76
C CYS A 179 -2.91 35.84 -3.54
N ASP A 180 -3.89 35.65 -2.67
CA ASP A 180 -4.41 34.33 -2.23
C ASP A 180 -3.31 33.40 -1.72
N LEU A 181 -2.45 33.96 -0.87
CA LEU A 181 -1.30 33.25 -0.30
C LEU A 181 -1.34 33.25 1.22
N SER A 182 -0.67 32.24 1.83
CA SER A 182 -0.46 32.27 3.26
C SER A 182 0.57 33.36 3.64
N ARG A 183 0.44 33.95 4.82
CA ARG A 183 1.43 34.93 5.34
C ARG A 183 2.84 34.37 5.35
N THR A 184 2.99 33.08 5.69
CA THR A 184 4.28 32.39 5.70
C THR A 184 4.90 32.35 4.30
N THR A 185 4.08 32.12 3.28
CA THR A 185 4.52 32.13 1.88
C THR A 185 4.92 33.55 1.44
N VAL A 186 4.16 34.55 1.88
CA VAL A 186 4.48 35.98 1.60
C VAL A 186 5.84 36.36 2.19
N TYR A 187 6.09 36.06 3.46
CA TYR A 187 7.41 36.31 4.07
C TYR A 187 8.53 35.60 3.31
N LYS A 188 8.33 34.35 2.94
CA LYS A 188 9.30 33.58 2.16
C LYS A 188 9.62 34.24 0.80
N TYR A 189 8.62 34.77 0.12
CA TYR A 189 8.81 35.45 -1.16
C TYR A 189 9.48 36.83 -0.99
N ILE A 190 9.17 37.54 0.10
CA ILE A 190 9.87 38.78 0.45
C ILE A 190 11.35 38.51 0.67
N ASP A 191 11.69 37.50 1.48
CA ASP A 191 13.10 37.12 1.75
C ASP A 191 13.84 36.74 0.47
N LEU A 192 13.16 36.03 -0.48
CA LEU A 192 13.77 35.67 -1.76
C LEU A 192 14.01 36.86 -2.70
N LEU A 193 13.30 37.98 -2.52
CA LEU A 193 13.48 39.20 -3.32
C LEU A 193 14.42 40.23 -2.67
N GLU A 194 14.62 40.15 -1.37
CA GLU A 194 15.44 41.09 -0.60
C GLU A 194 16.82 40.56 -0.21
N GLY A 195 17.01 39.21 -0.21
CA GLY A 195 18.22 38.50 0.18
C GLY A 195 19.11 38.24 -0.98
#